data_c7c0a7233d34cdc3647a7062e2ec5436
#
_entry.id   c7c0a7233d34cdc3647a7062e2ec5436
#
_cell.length_a   1.000
_cell.length_b   1.000
_cell.length_c   1.000
_cell.angle_alpha   90.00
_cell.angle_beta   90.00
_cell.angle_gamma   90.00
#
_symmetry.space_group_name_H-M   'P 1'
#
loop_
_entity.id
_entity.type
_entity.pdbx_description
1 polymer ?
#
loop_
_entity_poly.entity_id
_entity_poly.type
_entity_poly.pdbx_seq_one_letter_code
_entity_poly.pdbx_strand_id
1 'polypeptide(L)'
;MLQDIYFQYRNACMMLFRREADEVAFRGTAFLVHPDGYLLTAAHLITGKYELMVVPMEESSDFTPVHTETVAPISVEVRQIDRERDMALLRFTQAIEITMPDHVVGIPEQVPVGNSVACLGYPFGYYGIYNQLIKQAVICSKILSGNETRIFLFDTLVHDGNGGGPLINIYDGRIIGVVGGRFTPQELMPDHLKQAETPIRTDVSYAVSIGHAVDLMEKEGLTVI
;
A
#
# COMPACT_ATOMS: atom_id res chain seq x y z
N MET A 1 -17.82 1.28 11.11
CA MET A 1 -17.36 0.69 9.83
C MET A 1 -16.18 1.47 9.23
N LEU A 2 -16.33 2.49 8.36
CA LEU A 2 -15.16 3.17 7.77
C LEU A 2 -14.30 3.92 8.80
N GLN A 3 -14.95 4.56 9.77
CA GLN A 3 -14.28 5.22 10.88
C GLN A 3 -13.46 4.25 11.74
N ASP A 4 -13.99 3.05 12.00
CA ASP A 4 -13.30 2.03 12.79
C ASP A 4 -12.05 1.52 12.07
N ILE A 5 -12.15 1.33 10.74
CA ILE A 5 -11.00 0.98 9.89
C ILE A 5 -9.94 2.08 9.94
N TYR A 6 -10.35 3.36 9.85
CA TYR A 6 -9.42 4.47 9.96
C TYR A 6 -8.67 4.46 11.28
N PHE A 7 -9.37 4.32 12.41
CA PHE A 7 -8.74 4.26 13.73
C PHE A 7 -7.83 3.05 13.90
N GLN A 8 -8.19 1.90 13.33
CA GLN A 8 -7.38 0.69 13.39
C GLN A 8 -6.06 0.83 12.62
N TYR A 9 -6.08 1.46 11.44
CA TYR A 9 -4.95 1.45 10.51
C TYR A 9 -4.19 2.77 10.39
N ARG A 10 -4.69 3.88 10.91
CA ARG A 10 -4.06 5.20 10.73
C ARG A 10 -2.59 5.25 11.14
N ASN A 11 -2.24 4.63 12.26
CA ASN A 11 -0.86 4.60 12.76
C ASN A 11 -0.02 3.47 12.15
N ALA A 12 -0.67 2.42 11.65
CA ALA A 12 -0.02 1.32 10.94
C ALA A 12 0.31 1.66 9.48
N CYS A 13 -0.40 2.64 8.89
CA CYS A 13 -0.18 3.12 7.54
C CYS A 13 0.73 4.35 7.58
N MET A 14 1.94 4.25 7.01
CA MET A 14 3.05 5.20 7.16
C MET A 14 3.49 5.74 5.81
N MET A 15 4.06 6.94 5.82
CA MET A 15 4.75 7.51 4.67
C MET A 15 6.08 6.78 4.46
N LEU A 16 6.40 6.43 3.21
CA LEU A 16 7.69 5.85 2.83
C LEU A 16 8.57 6.93 2.19
N PHE A 17 9.79 7.05 2.70
CA PHE A 17 10.81 7.95 2.19
C PHE A 17 12.08 7.19 1.81
N ARG A 18 12.86 7.77 0.90
CA ARG A 18 14.25 7.40 0.67
C ARG A 18 15.16 8.56 1.08
N ARG A 19 16.36 8.21 1.53
CA ARG A 19 17.46 9.17 1.74
C ARG A 19 18.62 8.83 0.82
N GLU A 20 19.13 9.84 0.12
CA GLU A 20 20.33 9.77 -0.69
C GLU A 20 21.22 10.98 -0.34
N ALA A 21 22.34 10.74 0.32
CA ALA A 21 23.15 11.77 0.93
C ALA A 21 22.29 12.68 1.86
N ASP A 22 22.17 13.97 1.56
CA ASP A 22 21.40 14.94 2.33
C ASP A 22 19.97 15.14 1.81
N GLU A 23 19.59 14.46 0.72
CA GLU A 23 18.26 14.58 0.12
C GLU A 23 17.32 13.49 0.66
N VAL A 24 16.15 13.93 1.14
CA VAL A 24 15.06 13.05 1.57
C VAL A 24 13.89 13.23 0.62
N ALA A 25 13.46 12.14 -0.02
CA ALA A 25 12.37 12.17 -1.00
C ALA A 25 11.25 11.21 -0.62
N PHE A 26 10.01 11.71 -0.64
CA PHE A 26 8.81 10.90 -0.49
C PHE A 26 8.69 9.90 -1.64
N ARG A 27 8.26 8.66 -1.34
CA ARG A 27 8.12 7.58 -2.32
C ARG A 27 6.70 7.05 -2.43
N GLY A 28 5.93 7.07 -1.37
CA GLY A 28 4.59 6.51 -1.32
C GLY A 28 4.20 6.09 0.08
N THR A 29 3.45 5.00 0.17
CA THR A 29 2.90 4.48 1.41
C THR A 29 3.46 3.09 1.72
N ALA A 30 3.63 2.78 3.00
CA ALA A 30 3.88 1.44 3.52
C ALA A 30 2.96 1.19 4.71
N PHE A 31 2.70 -0.07 5.07
CA PHE A 31 1.85 -0.39 6.21
C PHE A 31 2.32 -1.63 6.96
N LEU A 32 2.11 -1.64 8.28
CA LEU A 32 2.44 -2.76 9.16
C LEU A 32 1.55 -3.97 8.88
N VAL A 33 2.17 -5.16 8.89
CA VAL A 33 1.49 -6.46 8.69
C VAL A 33 1.85 -7.51 9.74
N HIS A 34 2.87 -7.24 10.57
CA HIS A 34 3.30 -8.17 11.61
C HIS A 34 3.85 -7.43 12.84
N PRO A 35 3.61 -7.91 14.07
CA PRO A 35 4.08 -7.25 15.31
C PRO A 35 5.61 -7.21 15.44
N ASP A 36 6.36 -8.06 14.74
CA ASP A 36 7.82 -8.02 14.68
C ASP A 36 8.37 -6.87 13.80
N GLY A 37 7.53 -5.89 13.46
CA GLY A 37 7.92 -4.69 12.73
C GLY A 37 8.06 -4.88 11.23
N TYR A 38 7.33 -5.83 10.64
CA TYR A 38 7.30 -5.99 9.18
C TYR A 38 6.22 -5.14 8.54
N LEU A 39 6.58 -4.55 7.39
CA LEU A 39 5.70 -3.70 6.61
C LEU A 39 5.64 -4.18 5.16
N LEU A 40 4.51 -3.95 4.51
CA LEU A 40 4.35 -4.12 3.06
C LEU A 40 4.31 -2.78 2.35
N THR A 41 4.79 -2.78 1.12
CA THR A 41 4.69 -1.68 0.16
C THR A 41 4.78 -2.22 -1.28
N ALA A 42 4.63 -1.34 -2.28
CA ALA A 42 4.83 -1.70 -3.68
C ALA A 42 6.33 -1.69 -4.05
N ALA A 43 6.77 -2.69 -4.81
CA ALA A 43 8.18 -2.85 -5.17
C ALA A 43 8.72 -1.74 -6.09
N HIS A 44 7.86 -1.12 -6.93
CA HIS A 44 8.26 -0.01 -7.79
C HIS A 44 8.66 1.26 -7.00
N LEU A 45 8.24 1.38 -5.74
CA LEU A 45 8.63 2.49 -4.86
C LEU A 45 10.05 2.33 -4.33
N ILE A 46 10.62 1.10 -4.40
CA ILE A 46 11.93 0.73 -3.90
C ILE A 46 12.88 0.50 -5.07
N THR A 47 13.30 1.58 -5.72
CA THR A 47 14.25 1.54 -6.83
C THR A 47 15.59 2.12 -6.40
N GLY A 48 16.69 1.42 -6.69
CA GLY A 48 18.04 1.87 -6.31
C GLY A 48 18.52 1.34 -4.96
N LYS A 49 19.72 1.78 -4.55
CA LYS A 49 20.33 1.45 -3.26
C LYS A 49 20.33 2.72 -2.40
N TYR A 50 19.27 2.92 -1.67
CA TYR A 50 19.08 4.07 -0.80
C TYR A 50 18.77 3.61 0.63
N GLU A 51 19.00 4.47 1.59
CA GLU A 51 18.45 4.29 2.92
C GLU A 51 16.95 4.53 2.86
N LEU A 52 16.18 3.58 3.37
CA LEU A 52 14.73 3.67 3.45
C LEU A 52 14.30 3.99 4.87
N MET A 53 13.27 4.82 4.98
CA MET A 53 12.67 5.15 6.25
C MET A 53 11.17 5.30 6.10
N VAL A 54 10.44 5.05 7.17
CA VAL A 54 9.02 5.34 7.25
C VAL A 54 8.75 6.38 8.32
N VAL A 55 7.69 7.16 8.10
CA VAL A 55 7.23 8.17 9.05
C VAL A 55 5.76 7.90 9.35
N PRO A 56 5.39 7.57 10.59
CA PRO A 56 4.00 7.43 10.99
C PRO A 56 3.30 8.79 10.96
N MET A 57 1.97 8.77 10.90
CA MET A 57 1.18 9.99 11.02
C MET A 57 1.26 10.51 12.46
N GLU A 58 1.38 11.83 12.62
CA GLU A 58 1.22 12.47 13.93
C GLU A 58 -0.24 12.37 14.39
N GLU A 59 -0.45 11.97 15.64
CA GLU A 59 -1.79 11.93 16.21
C GLU A 59 -2.33 13.34 16.43
N SER A 60 -3.43 13.65 15.75
CA SER A 60 -4.21 14.85 15.99
C SER A 60 -5.62 14.47 16.43
N SER A 61 -6.11 15.14 17.45
CA SER A 61 -7.51 14.97 17.94
C SER A 61 -8.50 15.82 17.15
N ASP A 62 -8.03 16.70 16.25
CA ASP A 62 -8.81 17.67 15.51
C ASP A 62 -8.27 17.82 14.08
N PHE A 63 -8.40 18.97 13.46
CA PHE A 63 -7.84 19.24 12.13
C PHE A 63 -6.32 19.17 12.14
N THR A 64 -5.76 18.36 11.24
CA THR A 64 -4.31 18.23 11.08
C THR A 64 -3.78 19.36 10.20
N PRO A 65 -2.72 20.09 10.61
CA PRO A 65 -2.08 21.09 9.77
C PRO A 65 -1.59 20.49 8.44
N VAL A 66 -1.61 21.28 7.37
CA VAL A 66 -1.12 20.84 6.04
C VAL A 66 0.38 20.53 6.09
N HIS A 67 1.14 21.33 6.86
CA HIS A 67 2.56 21.11 7.10
C HIS A 67 2.73 20.72 8.57
N THR A 68 3.07 19.48 8.83
CA THR A 68 3.43 18.99 10.16
C THR A 68 4.93 19.09 10.37
N GLU A 69 5.34 19.49 11.56
CA GLU A 69 6.72 19.31 12.02
C GLU A 69 6.99 17.80 12.12
N THR A 70 8.14 17.38 11.69
CA THR A 70 8.47 15.98 11.41
C THR A 70 8.40 15.10 12.64
N VAL A 71 7.54 14.10 12.62
CA VAL A 71 7.70 12.90 13.45
C VAL A 71 9.03 12.22 13.08
N ALA A 72 9.76 11.73 14.08
CA ALA A 72 11.06 11.11 13.84
C ALA A 72 10.93 9.92 12.86
N PRO A 73 11.74 9.86 11.81
CA PRO A 73 11.72 8.77 10.86
C PRO A 73 12.23 7.47 11.49
N ILE A 74 11.66 6.36 11.09
CA ILE A 74 12.05 5.02 11.50
C ILE A 74 12.74 4.35 10.32
N SER A 75 14.01 3.96 10.48
CA SER A 75 14.76 3.27 9.43
C SER A 75 14.21 1.87 9.18
N VAL A 76 14.12 1.49 7.90
CA VAL A 76 13.66 0.17 7.47
C VAL A 76 14.63 -0.46 6.48
N GLU A 77 14.66 -1.78 6.46
CA GLU A 77 15.42 -2.56 5.48
C GLU A 77 14.49 -3.43 4.62
N VAL A 78 14.90 -3.69 3.40
CA VAL A 78 14.20 -4.61 2.49
C VAL A 78 14.55 -6.04 2.89
N ARG A 79 13.54 -6.84 3.24
CA ARG A 79 13.70 -8.26 3.58
C ARG A 79 13.45 -9.15 2.37
N GLN A 80 12.33 -8.93 1.69
CA GLN A 80 11.94 -9.65 0.48
C GLN A 80 11.40 -8.67 -0.55
N ILE A 81 11.58 -8.99 -1.84
CA ILE A 81 11.02 -8.21 -2.94
C ILE A 81 10.60 -9.14 -4.08
N ASP A 82 9.37 -8.95 -4.55
CA ASP A 82 8.85 -9.56 -5.77
C ASP A 82 8.53 -8.43 -6.77
N ARG A 83 9.43 -8.24 -7.73
CA ARG A 83 9.29 -7.19 -8.74
C ARG A 83 8.28 -7.55 -9.82
N GLU A 84 8.03 -8.83 -10.04
CA GLU A 84 7.07 -9.29 -11.04
C GLU A 84 5.63 -9.03 -10.59
N ARG A 85 5.39 -9.15 -9.27
CA ARG A 85 4.08 -8.91 -8.65
C ARG A 85 4.01 -7.57 -7.94
N ASP A 86 5.05 -6.75 -8.08
CA ASP A 86 5.12 -5.40 -7.51
C ASP A 86 4.91 -5.35 -5.98
N MET A 87 5.55 -6.26 -5.24
CA MET A 87 5.46 -6.31 -3.77
C MET A 87 6.82 -6.30 -3.10
N ALA A 88 6.92 -5.64 -1.95
CA ALA A 88 8.09 -5.66 -1.11
C ALA A 88 7.73 -5.76 0.37
N LEU A 89 8.47 -6.59 1.10
CA LEU A 89 8.43 -6.75 2.53
C LEU A 89 9.61 -6.03 3.15
N LEU A 90 9.32 -5.07 3.99
CA LEU A 90 10.28 -4.29 4.76
C LEU A 90 10.27 -4.71 6.23
N ARG A 91 11.31 -4.35 6.97
CA ARG A 91 11.37 -4.52 8.43
C ARG A 91 12.00 -3.31 9.08
N PHE A 92 11.52 -2.90 10.25
CA PHE A 92 12.21 -1.92 11.08
C PHE A 92 13.62 -2.42 11.43
N THR A 93 14.60 -1.55 11.36
CA THR A 93 16.00 -1.87 11.75
C THR A 93 16.20 -1.88 13.25
N GLN A 94 15.27 -1.32 14.00
CA GLN A 94 15.25 -1.29 15.47
C GLN A 94 14.02 -2.02 16.00
N ALA A 95 14.14 -2.59 17.22
CA ALA A 95 13.00 -3.19 17.89
C ALA A 95 12.05 -2.09 18.37
N ILE A 96 10.78 -2.23 17.98
CA ILE A 96 9.69 -1.34 18.40
C ILE A 96 8.59 -2.24 18.94
N GLU A 97 8.05 -1.91 20.10
CA GLU A 97 6.90 -2.60 20.65
C GLU A 97 5.64 -2.22 19.85
N ILE A 98 5.00 -3.21 19.25
CA ILE A 98 3.84 -3.02 18.37
C ILE A 98 2.69 -3.87 18.86
N THR A 99 1.55 -3.24 19.08
CA THR A 99 0.29 -3.96 19.35
C THR A 99 -0.53 -3.98 18.05
N MET A 100 -0.89 -5.18 17.59
CA MET A 100 -1.68 -5.40 16.38
C MET A 100 -2.86 -6.33 16.68
N PRO A 101 -3.96 -6.25 15.90
CA PRO A 101 -5.02 -7.26 15.92
C PRO A 101 -4.49 -8.65 15.53
N ASP A 102 -5.14 -9.70 16.03
CA ASP A 102 -4.76 -11.10 15.74
C ASP A 102 -4.99 -11.53 14.28
N HIS A 103 -5.77 -10.78 13.53
CA HIS A 103 -6.16 -11.13 12.16
C HIS A 103 -6.12 -9.88 11.25
N VAL A 104 -4.94 -9.55 10.74
CA VAL A 104 -4.71 -8.40 9.87
C VAL A 104 -4.87 -8.76 8.38
N VAL A 105 -4.40 -9.95 8.00
CA VAL A 105 -4.40 -10.42 6.61
C VAL A 105 -5.73 -11.11 6.28
N GLY A 106 -6.38 -10.65 5.21
CA GLY A 106 -7.63 -11.22 4.71
C GLY A 106 -7.41 -12.36 3.71
N ILE A 107 -8.52 -12.98 3.30
CA ILE A 107 -8.54 -14.05 2.30
C ILE A 107 -9.11 -13.46 0.99
N PRO A 108 -8.26 -13.11 0.02
CA PRO A 108 -8.68 -12.41 -1.21
C PRO A 108 -9.72 -13.18 -2.04
N GLU A 109 -9.68 -14.52 -1.98
CA GLU A 109 -10.60 -15.40 -2.71
C GLU A 109 -12.04 -15.24 -2.23
N GLN A 110 -12.24 -14.95 -0.94
CA GLN A 110 -13.55 -14.79 -0.31
C GLN A 110 -14.18 -13.41 -0.55
N VAL A 111 -13.44 -12.46 -1.12
CA VAL A 111 -13.94 -11.12 -1.40
C VAL A 111 -14.58 -11.08 -2.78
N PRO A 112 -15.92 -10.96 -2.91
CA PRO A 112 -16.59 -10.93 -4.20
C PRO A 112 -16.44 -9.56 -4.90
N VAL A 113 -16.68 -9.54 -6.21
CA VAL A 113 -16.96 -8.31 -6.96
C VAL A 113 -18.23 -7.67 -6.41
N GLY A 114 -18.24 -6.34 -6.31
CA GLY A 114 -19.32 -5.58 -5.65
C GLY A 114 -19.07 -5.33 -4.15
N ASN A 115 -18.02 -5.93 -3.57
CA ASN A 115 -17.68 -5.73 -2.15
C ASN A 115 -17.14 -4.32 -1.90
N SER A 116 -17.54 -3.72 -0.79
CA SER A 116 -17.02 -2.42 -0.35
C SER A 116 -15.63 -2.58 0.27
N VAL A 117 -14.71 -1.70 -0.12
CA VAL A 117 -13.32 -1.68 0.35
C VAL A 117 -12.93 -0.26 0.76
N ALA A 118 -11.87 -0.16 1.55
CA ALA A 118 -11.23 1.11 1.88
C ALA A 118 -9.75 1.05 1.47
N CYS A 119 -9.20 2.17 1.03
CA CYS A 119 -7.76 2.34 0.89
C CYS A 119 -7.27 3.53 1.71
N LEU A 120 -6.10 3.38 2.33
CA LEU A 120 -5.41 4.43 3.07
C LEU A 120 -4.10 4.76 2.38
N GLY A 121 -3.65 6.02 2.52
CA GLY A 121 -2.36 6.45 2.02
C GLY A 121 -2.20 7.96 2.04
N TYR A 122 -1.10 8.41 1.42
CA TYR A 122 -0.67 9.82 1.41
C TYR A 122 -0.64 10.37 -0.02
N PRO A 123 -1.82 10.61 -0.64
CA PRO A 123 -1.92 10.90 -2.08
C PRO A 123 -1.16 12.13 -2.54
N PHE A 124 -0.91 13.08 -1.62
CA PHE A 124 -0.28 14.36 -1.94
C PHE A 124 1.13 14.51 -1.33
N GLY A 125 1.73 13.41 -0.84
CA GLY A 125 3.07 13.43 -0.25
C GLY A 125 4.15 13.98 -1.16
N TYR A 126 4.05 13.77 -2.48
CA TYR A 126 4.96 14.36 -3.48
C TYR A 126 4.89 15.88 -3.57
N TYR A 127 3.83 16.49 -3.05
CA TYR A 127 3.65 17.94 -2.98
C TYR A 127 3.96 18.52 -1.59
N GLY A 128 4.51 17.69 -0.68
CA GLY A 128 4.79 18.09 0.69
C GLY A 128 3.54 18.17 1.58
N ILE A 129 2.41 17.59 1.14
CA ILE A 129 1.17 17.51 1.90
C ILE A 129 1.07 16.10 2.48
N TYR A 130 1.36 15.96 3.77
CA TYR A 130 1.53 14.69 4.44
C TYR A 130 0.29 14.20 5.21
N ASN A 131 -0.88 14.71 4.84
CA ASN A 131 -2.14 14.27 5.41
C ASN A 131 -2.54 12.90 4.85
N GLN A 132 -2.83 11.97 5.75
CA GLN A 132 -3.35 10.66 5.40
C GLN A 132 -4.81 10.78 4.96
N LEU A 133 -5.17 10.11 3.88
CA LEU A 133 -6.54 10.01 3.40
C LEU A 133 -7.03 8.57 3.45
N ILE A 134 -8.28 8.41 3.89
CA ILE A 134 -9.05 7.18 3.70
C ILE A 134 -10.08 7.40 2.61
N LYS A 135 -10.18 6.44 1.68
CA LYS A 135 -11.19 6.44 0.62
C LYS A 135 -11.96 5.13 0.63
N GLN A 136 -13.27 5.22 0.47
CA GLN A 136 -14.12 4.05 0.23
C GLN A 136 -14.29 3.84 -1.27
N ALA A 137 -14.35 2.57 -1.68
CA ALA A 137 -14.54 2.14 -3.05
C ALA A 137 -15.29 0.80 -3.10
N VAL A 138 -15.59 0.34 -4.31
CA VAL A 138 -16.18 -0.97 -4.59
C VAL A 138 -15.24 -1.77 -5.48
N ILE A 139 -15.08 -3.06 -5.23
CA ILE A 139 -14.38 -3.97 -6.14
C ILE A 139 -15.17 -4.09 -7.44
N CYS A 140 -14.64 -3.56 -8.54
CA CYS A 140 -15.26 -3.62 -9.85
C CYS A 140 -14.99 -4.94 -10.58
N SER A 141 -13.77 -5.48 -10.39
CA SER A 141 -13.34 -6.71 -11.03
C SER A 141 -12.20 -7.38 -10.27
N LYS A 142 -12.04 -8.69 -10.51
CA LYS A 142 -10.87 -9.47 -10.09
C LYS A 142 -10.27 -10.06 -11.35
N ILE A 143 -9.02 -9.70 -11.65
CA ILE A 143 -8.34 -10.12 -12.87
C ILE A 143 -7.08 -10.90 -12.56
N LEU A 144 -6.67 -11.75 -13.50
CA LEU A 144 -5.40 -12.45 -13.49
C LEU A 144 -4.58 -11.92 -14.67
N SER A 145 -3.40 -11.38 -14.39
CA SER A 145 -2.49 -10.89 -15.42
C SER A 145 -1.73 -12.05 -16.11
N GLY A 146 -1.03 -11.75 -17.19
CA GLY A 146 -0.29 -12.76 -17.96
C GLY A 146 0.83 -13.48 -17.19
N ASN A 147 1.32 -12.88 -16.09
CA ASN A 147 2.28 -13.49 -15.16
C ASN A 147 1.62 -14.08 -13.90
N GLU A 148 0.32 -14.38 -13.99
CA GLU A 148 -0.50 -14.95 -12.90
C GLU A 148 -0.62 -14.05 -11.65
N THR A 149 -0.37 -12.74 -11.77
CA THR A 149 -0.63 -11.82 -10.68
C THR A 149 -2.13 -11.59 -10.51
N ARG A 150 -2.65 -11.84 -9.31
CA ARG A 150 -4.04 -11.59 -8.93
C ARG A 150 -4.22 -10.13 -8.57
N ILE A 151 -5.14 -9.45 -9.25
CA ILE A 151 -5.34 -8.00 -9.16
C ILE A 151 -6.80 -7.70 -8.87
N PHE A 152 -7.07 -6.83 -7.90
CA PHE A 152 -8.35 -6.18 -7.68
C PHE A 152 -8.41 -4.88 -8.45
N LEU A 153 -9.48 -4.67 -9.23
CA LEU A 153 -9.85 -3.37 -9.76
C LEU A 153 -10.94 -2.75 -8.89
N PHE A 154 -10.82 -1.48 -8.54
CA PHE A 154 -11.76 -0.77 -7.68
C PHE A 154 -12.03 0.66 -8.15
N ASP A 155 -13.25 1.15 -7.92
CA ASP A 155 -13.83 2.36 -8.49
C ASP A 155 -13.47 3.65 -7.72
N THR A 156 -12.21 3.88 -7.47
CA THR A 156 -11.77 5.15 -6.91
C THR A 156 -10.47 5.60 -7.56
N LEU A 157 -10.32 6.90 -7.71
CA LEU A 157 -9.09 7.48 -8.20
C LEU A 157 -8.06 7.50 -7.07
N VAL A 158 -7.00 6.71 -7.19
CA VAL A 158 -5.80 6.86 -6.35
C VAL A 158 -4.78 7.77 -7.02
N HIS A 159 -4.02 8.48 -6.21
CA HIS A 159 -2.89 9.30 -6.65
C HIS A 159 -1.58 8.56 -6.34
N ASP A 160 -0.49 9.01 -6.94
CA ASP A 160 0.82 8.34 -6.88
C ASP A 160 1.27 8.04 -5.43
N GLY A 161 1.01 8.94 -4.49
CA GLY A 161 1.36 8.72 -3.08
C GLY A 161 0.52 7.66 -2.35
N ASN A 162 -0.60 7.18 -2.91
CA ASN A 162 -1.35 6.03 -2.37
C ASN A 162 -0.68 4.70 -2.67
N GLY A 163 0.20 4.64 -3.68
CA GLY A 163 0.93 3.42 -4.03
C GLY A 163 1.64 2.83 -2.81
N GLY A 164 1.56 1.52 -2.64
CA GLY A 164 2.08 0.79 -1.49
C GLY A 164 1.17 0.77 -0.27
N GLY A 165 0.04 1.49 -0.27
CA GLY A 165 -0.93 1.50 0.82
C GLY A 165 -1.82 0.25 0.87
N PRO A 166 -2.53 0.00 1.99
CA PRO A 166 -3.41 -1.16 2.13
C PRO A 166 -4.74 -0.97 1.40
N LEU A 167 -5.23 -2.04 0.75
CA LEU A 167 -6.63 -2.20 0.36
C LEU A 167 -7.31 -3.10 1.39
N ILE A 168 -8.35 -2.60 2.05
CA ILE A 168 -8.97 -3.21 3.23
C ILE A 168 -10.42 -3.56 2.90
N ASN A 169 -10.83 -4.78 3.21
CA ASN A 169 -12.23 -5.19 3.16
C ASN A 169 -13.00 -4.53 4.31
N ILE A 170 -14.05 -3.75 3.99
CA ILE A 170 -14.80 -2.98 5.00
C ILE A 170 -15.61 -3.91 5.93
N TYR A 171 -16.01 -5.09 5.49
CA TYR A 171 -16.89 -5.98 6.26
C TYR A 171 -16.19 -6.65 7.44
N ASP A 172 -14.91 -7.00 7.30
CA ASP A 172 -14.12 -7.70 8.32
C ASP A 172 -12.89 -6.92 8.80
N GLY A 173 -12.63 -5.77 8.19
CA GLY A 173 -11.48 -4.92 8.53
C GLY A 173 -10.12 -5.48 8.13
N ARG A 174 -10.05 -6.54 7.29
CA ARG A 174 -8.78 -7.19 6.93
C ARG A 174 -8.20 -6.64 5.64
N ILE A 175 -6.89 -6.65 5.54
CA ILE A 175 -6.15 -6.23 4.36
C ILE A 175 -6.23 -7.33 3.31
N ILE A 176 -6.68 -6.99 2.10
CA ILE A 176 -6.84 -7.92 0.98
C ILE A 176 -5.89 -7.64 -0.19
N GLY A 177 -5.21 -6.49 -0.18
CA GLY A 177 -4.29 -6.12 -1.25
C GLY A 177 -3.39 -4.94 -0.91
N VAL A 178 -2.39 -4.75 -1.75
CA VAL A 178 -1.47 -3.60 -1.77
C VAL A 178 -1.82 -2.72 -2.97
N VAL A 179 -2.13 -1.46 -2.73
CA VAL A 179 -2.47 -0.49 -3.79
C VAL A 179 -1.26 -0.30 -4.71
N GLY A 180 -1.43 -0.59 -6.00
CA GLY A 180 -0.39 -0.35 -7.01
C GLY A 180 -0.48 1.05 -7.59
N GLY A 181 -1.67 1.50 -7.95
CA GLY A 181 -1.87 2.81 -8.56
C GLY A 181 -3.14 2.88 -9.38
N ARG A 182 -3.15 3.82 -10.34
CA ARG A 182 -4.23 3.95 -11.31
C ARG A 182 -4.13 2.85 -12.35
N PHE A 183 -5.26 2.23 -12.68
CA PHE A 183 -5.31 1.19 -13.71
C PHE A 183 -5.20 1.80 -15.11
N THR A 184 -4.22 1.31 -15.87
CA THR A 184 -4.01 1.69 -17.28
C THR A 184 -4.22 0.46 -18.15
N PRO A 185 -5.35 0.34 -18.88
CA PRO A 185 -5.66 -0.86 -19.66
C PRO A 185 -4.57 -1.26 -20.66
N GLN A 186 -3.84 -0.27 -21.21
CA GLN A 186 -2.76 -0.50 -22.16
C GLN A 186 -1.62 -1.38 -21.62
N GLU A 187 -1.38 -1.37 -20.30
CA GLU A 187 -0.33 -2.18 -19.67
C GLU A 187 -0.65 -3.69 -19.76
N LEU A 188 -1.93 -4.04 -19.80
CA LEU A 188 -2.39 -5.42 -19.93
C LEU A 188 -2.75 -5.82 -21.37
N MET A 189 -2.73 -4.88 -22.31
CA MET A 189 -3.04 -5.17 -23.71
C MET A 189 -1.91 -5.93 -24.39
N PRO A 190 -2.24 -6.91 -25.27
CA PRO A 190 -1.28 -7.47 -26.22
C PRO A 190 -0.65 -6.36 -27.08
N ASP A 191 0.63 -6.52 -27.44
CA ASP A 191 1.40 -5.46 -28.13
C ASP A 191 0.77 -4.98 -29.43
N HIS A 192 0.08 -5.87 -30.15
CA HIS A 192 -0.63 -5.52 -31.40
C HIS A 192 -1.86 -4.64 -31.18
N LEU A 193 -2.38 -4.50 -29.94
CA LEU A 193 -3.49 -3.63 -29.57
C LEU A 193 -3.04 -2.33 -28.88
N LYS A 194 -1.76 -2.19 -28.55
CA LYS A 194 -1.19 -1.00 -27.90
C LYS A 194 -1.07 0.24 -28.81
N GLN A 195 -1.69 0.23 -29.99
CA GLN A 195 -1.58 1.29 -31.00
C GLN A 195 -2.34 2.60 -30.66
N ALA A 196 -3.01 2.68 -29.52
CA ALA A 196 -3.64 3.93 -29.10
C ALA A 196 -2.57 4.96 -28.70
N GLU A 197 -2.39 5.99 -29.49
CA GLU A 197 -1.45 7.09 -29.26
C GLU A 197 -1.73 7.89 -27.98
N THR A 198 -2.93 7.78 -27.41
CA THR A 198 -3.35 8.51 -26.21
C THR A 198 -3.62 7.52 -25.07
N PRO A 199 -3.02 7.72 -23.89
CA PRO A 199 -3.32 6.90 -22.72
C PRO A 199 -4.81 7.00 -22.36
N ILE A 200 -5.47 5.86 -22.19
CA ILE A 200 -6.85 5.82 -21.71
C ILE A 200 -6.82 6.22 -20.23
N ARG A 201 -7.39 7.38 -19.93
CA ARG A 201 -7.58 7.80 -18.53
C ARG A 201 -8.78 7.07 -17.97
N THR A 202 -8.58 6.39 -16.87
CA THR A 202 -9.64 5.68 -16.13
C THR A 202 -9.76 6.24 -14.73
N ASP A 203 -10.95 6.16 -14.14
CA ASP A 203 -11.19 6.43 -12.73
C ASP A 203 -11.07 5.16 -11.88
N VAL A 204 -10.61 4.07 -12.50
CA VAL A 204 -10.37 2.78 -11.88
C VAL A 204 -8.93 2.70 -11.40
N SER A 205 -8.74 2.17 -10.22
CA SER A 205 -7.43 1.88 -9.65
C SER A 205 -7.26 0.39 -9.42
N TYR A 206 -6.03 -0.04 -9.15
CA TYR A 206 -5.74 -1.44 -8.91
C TYR A 206 -4.96 -1.67 -7.62
N ALA A 207 -5.13 -2.85 -7.06
CA ALA A 207 -4.32 -3.37 -5.99
C ALA A 207 -3.93 -4.81 -6.28
N VAL A 208 -2.69 -5.16 -5.96
CA VAL A 208 -2.21 -6.54 -6.04
C VAL A 208 -2.69 -7.30 -4.81
N SER A 209 -3.19 -8.52 -5.02
CA SER A 209 -3.73 -9.38 -3.96
C SER A 209 -2.70 -9.63 -2.85
N ILE A 210 -3.13 -9.50 -1.59
CA ILE A 210 -2.29 -9.75 -0.40
C ILE A 210 -1.76 -11.19 -0.36
N GLY A 211 -2.40 -12.14 -1.04
CA GLY A 211 -1.94 -13.52 -1.11
C GLY A 211 -0.53 -13.68 -1.67
N HIS A 212 -0.07 -12.74 -2.53
CA HIS A 212 1.33 -12.73 -2.99
C HIS A 212 2.30 -12.21 -1.94
N ALA A 213 1.85 -11.37 -1.01
CA ALA A 213 2.66 -10.93 0.13
C ALA A 213 2.79 -12.01 1.19
N VAL A 214 1.80 -12.88 1.34
CA VAL A 214 1.87 -14.06 2.21
C VAL A 214 3.08 -14.91 1.84
N ASP A 215 3.30 -15.17 0.56
CA ASP A 215 4.48 -15.92 0.08
C ASP A 215 5.82 -15.27 0.52
N LEU A 216 5.87 -13.92 0.58
CA LEU A 216 7.07 -13.20 1.05
C LEU A 216 7.23 -13.30 2.56
N MET A 217 6.14 -13.24 3.30
CA MET A 217 6.13 -13.38 4.76
C MET A 217 6.56 -14.79 5.17
N GLU A 218 6.05 -15.83 4.52
CA GLU A 218 6.41 -17.22 4.79
C GLU A 218 7.91 -17.49 4.50
N LYS A 219 8.51 -16.88 3.48
CA LYS A 219 9.95 -16.96 3.21
C LYS A 219 10.81 -16.36 4.33
N GLU A 220 10.27 -15.39 5.08
CA GLU A 220 10.90 -14.83 6.29
C GLU A 220 10.59 -15.66 7.55
N GLY A 221 9.81 -16.73 7.44
CA GLY A 221 9.41 -17.56 8.58
C GLY A 221 8.33 -16.92 9.46
N LEU A 222 7.60 -15.94 8.95
CA LEU A 222 6.54 -15.26 9.69
C LEU A 222 5.25 -16.09 9.69
N THR A 223 4.57 -16.09 10.82
CA THR A 223 3.19 -16.57 10.89
C THR A 223 2.26 -15.44 10.43
N VAL A 224 1.45 -15.69 9.41
CA VAL A 224 0.48 -14.72 8.91
C VAL A 224 -0.66 -14.59 9.92
N ILE A 225 -0.94 -13.37 10.35
CA ILE A 225 -1.98 -13.05 11.34
C ILE A 225 -3.16 -12.31 10.71
#